data_6e60b749319e55e97bcca0d42fd65216
#
_entry.id   6e60b749319e55e97bcca0d42fd65216
#
_cell.length_a   1.000
_cell.length_b   1.000
_cell.length_c   1.000
_cell.angle_alpha   90.00
_cell.angle_beta   90.00
_cell.angle_gamma   90.00
#
_symmetry.space_group_name_H-M   'P 1'
#
loop_
_entity.id
_entity.type
_entity.pdbx_description
1 polymer ?
#
loop_
_entity_poly.entity_id
_entity_poly.type
_entity_poly.pdbx_seq_one_letter_code
_entity_poly.pdbx_strand_id
1 'polypeptide(L)'
;MNDSSEGFGFANQDDIENIIKIMSNGYYKCWDREFFLDLIKNRNSFLYVQRKEKSVIGFIAGKRSEEDCDIIMLIIDIKNRGEGLGSLLLSNTLLVLKDMRVKNIYLEVAVNNSSAISLYEKYGFKKINIRKSYYKFNKTMIDAVLYRMVNS
;
A
#
# COMPACT_ATOMS: atom_id res chain seq x y z
N MET A 1 -8.12 -0.17 25.70
CA MET A 1 -9.13 -0.08 24.65
C MET A 1 -8.55 0.69 23.45
N ASN A 2 -8.51 0.07 22.30
CA ASN A 2 -7.96 0.75 21.12
C ASN A 2 -8.97 1.78 20.62
N ASP A 3 -8.54 3.04 20.64
CA ASP A 3 -9.32 4.10 20.01
C ASP A 3 -9.16 3.98 18.50
N SER A 4 -10.24 3.52 17.83
CA SER A 4 -10.23 3.36 16.37
C SER A 4 -10.12 4.69 15.62
N SER A 5 -10.15 5.84 16.31
CA SER A 5 -9.98 7.15 15.70
C SER A 5 -8.54 7.49 15.40
N GLU A 6 -7.59 6.79 15.99
CA GLU A 6 -6.16 7.05 15.83
C GLU A 6 -5.41 5.77 15.48
N GLY A 7 -4.28 5.94 14.79
CA GLY A 7 -3.32 4.89 14.58
C GLY A 7 -3.63 3.94 13.42
N PHE A 8 -2.92 2.84 13.43
CA PHE A 8 -2.96 1.78 12.41
C PHE A 8 -4.08 0.78 12.75
N GLY A 9 -4.82 0.37 11.73
CA GLY A 9 -5.86 -0.64 11.95
C GLY A 9 -6.48 -1.14 10.66
N PHE A 10 -7.47 -2.02 10.80
CA PHE A 10 -8.22 -2.54 9.67
C PHE A 10 -9.16 -1.46 9.10
N ALA A 11 -9.27 -1.43 7.77
CA ALA A 11 -10.30 -0.63 7.14
C ALA A 11 -11.67 -1.28 7.32
N ASN A 12 -12.70 -0.44 7.39
CA ASN A 12 -14.09 -0.89 7.34
C ASN A 12 -14.79 -0.26 6.13
N GLN A 13 -16.05 -0.63 5.89
CA GLN A 13 -16.80 -0.15 4.73
C GLN A 13 -16.92 1.38 4.70
N ASP A 14 -17.03 2.01 5.87
CA ASP A 14 -17.19 3.46 5.95
C ASP A 14 -15.92 4.22 5.55
N ASP A 15 -14.78 3.55 5.54
CA ASP A 15 -13.50 4.15 5.14
C ASP A 15 -13.34 4.26 3.63
N ILE A 16 -14.09 3.49 2.85
CA ILE A 16 -13.84 3.32 1.41
C ILE A 16 -13.96 4.64 0.64
N GLU A 17 -14.95 5.47 0.95
CA GLU A 17 -15.11 6.75 0.27
C GLU A 17 -13.87 7.64 0.44
N ASN A 18 -13.33 7.68 1.66
CA ASN A 18 -12.13 8.46 1.96
C ASN A 18 -10.88 7.85 1.29
N ILE A 19 -10.80 6.53 1.25
CA ILE A 19 -9.71 5.81 0.57
C ILE A 19 -9.70 6.15 -0.92
N ILE A 20 -10.86 6.10 -1.57
CA ILE A 20 -10.99 6.43 -2.99
C ILE A 20 -10.59 7.88 -3.26
N LYS A 21 -10.98 8.79 -2.38
CA LYS A 21 -10.62 10.20 -2.49
C LYS A 21 -9.10 10.40 -2.41
N ILE A 22 -8.44 9.74 -1.46
CA ILE A 22 -6.98 9.80 -1.30
C ILE A 22 -6.29 9.24 -2.55
N MET A 23 -6.75 8.10 -3.05
CA MET A 23 -6.20 7.44 -4.23
C MET A 23 -6.30 8.31 -5.46
N SER A 24 -7.41 9.02 -5.63
CA SER A 24 -7.69 9.83 -6.83
C SER A 24 -6.74 11.01 -6.99
N ASN A 25 -6.00 11.38 -5.95
CA ASN A 25 -5.11 12.53 -5.95
C ASN A 25 -3.70 12.21 -6.45
N GLY A 26 -3.59 11.49 -7.58
CA GLY A 26 -2.30 11.34 -8.26
C GLY A 26 -1.74 9.94 -8.38
N TYR A 27 -2.57 8.92 -8.23
CA TYR A 27 -2.14 7.55 -8.45
C TYR A 27 -2.41 7.13 -9.90
N TYR A 28 -1.48 6.38 -10.49
CA TYR A 28 -1.58 5.98 -11.90
C TYR A 28 -2.67 4.95 -12.19
N LYS A 29 -3.07 4.19 -11.18
CA LYS A 29 -4.01 3.09 -11.33
C LYS A 29 -5.08 3.21 -10.25
N CYS A 30 -6.30 3.51 -10.64
CA CYS A 30 -7.40 3.69 -9.70
C CYS A 30 -8.32 2.48 -9.70
N TRP A 31 -8.81 2.14 -8.52
CA TRP A 31 -9.69 0.99 -8.29
C TRP A 31 -11.03 1.50 -7.78
N ASP A 32 -12.10 0.73 -8.02
CA ASP A 32 -13.45 1.12 -7.63
C ASP A 32 -13.81 0.64 -6.21
N ARG A 33 -15.02 1.01 -5.80
CA ARG A 33 -15.54 0.64 -4.49
C ARG A 33 -15.61 -0.88 -4.30
N GLU A 34 -16.02 -1.62 -5.31
CA GLU A 34 -16.14 -3.08 -5.22
C GLU A 34 -14.79 -3.75 -4.99
N PHE A 35 -13.74 -3.23 -5.58
CA PHE A 35 -12.38 -3.70 -5.35
C PHE A 35 -12.01 -3.61 -3.86
N PHE A 36 -12.26 -2.46 -3.23
CA PHE A 36 -11.94 -2.26 -1.82
C PHE A 36 -12.85 -3.09 -0.90
N LEU A 37 -14.12 -3.24 -1.24
CA LEU A 37 -15.03 -4.12 -0.50
C LEU A 37 -14.54 -5.57 -0.53
N ASP A 38 -14.07 -6.03 -1.68
CA ASP A 38 -13.52 -7.38 -1.82
C ASP A 38 -12.29 -7.57 -0.94
N LEU A 39 -11.39 -6.57 -0.89
CA LEU A 39 -10.21 -6.63 -0.03
C LEU A 39 -10.60 -6.77 1.45
N ILE A 40 -11.66 -6.10 1.88
CA ILE A 40 -12.14 -6.16 3.26
C ILE A 40 -12.74 -7.53 3.57
N LYS A 41 -13.47 -8.12 2.63
CA LYS A 41 -14.20 -9.38 2.83
C LYS A 41 -13.35 -10.62 2.64
N ASN A 42 -12.34 -10.58 1.80
CA ASN A 42 -11.52 -11.74 1.45
C ASN A 42 -10.43 -11.95 2.49
N ARG A 43 -10.42 -13.11 3.15
CA ARG A 43 -9.44 -13.44 4.20
C ARG A 43 -8.00 -13.50 3.70
N ASN A 44 -7.79 -13.66 2.37
CA ASN A 44 -6.46 -13.67 1.75
C ASN A 44 -6.05 -12.30 1.24
N SER A 45 -6.82 -11.28 1.56
CA SER A 45 -6.54 -9.89 1.23
C SER A 45 -6.44 -9.06 2.50
N PHE A 46 -5.87 -7.88 2.38
CA PHE A 46 -5.90 -6.93 3.48
C PHE A 46 -6.04 -5.50 2.97
N LEU A 47 -6.60 -4.69 3.83
CA LEU A 47 -6.70 -3.24 3.65
C LEU A 47 -6.53 -2.62 5.03
N TYR A 48 -5.36 -2.04 5.26
CA TYR A 48 -5.04 -1.37 6.51
C TYR A 48 -5.00 0.13 6.30
N VAL A 49 -5.39 0.85 7.32
CA VAL A 49 -5.44 2.32 7.29
C VAL A 49 -4.62 2.91 8.41
N GLN A 50 -4.16 4.12 8.18
CA GLN A 50 -3.61 4.99 9.20
C GLN A 50 -4.63 6.11 9.42
N ARG A 51 -5.03 6.33 10.68
CA ARG A 51 -6.02 7.34 11.06
C ARG A 51 -5.39 8.43 11.88
N LYS A 52 -5.92 9.63 11.71
CA LYS A 52 -5.64 10.79 12.54
C LYS A 52 -6.94 11.55 12.74
N GLU A 53 -7.35 11.76 13.98
CA GLU A 53 -8.61 12.44 14.32
C GLU A 53 -9.83 11.85 13.59
N LYS A 54 -9.94 10.52 13.60
CA LYS A 54 -11.02 9.75 12.96
C LYS A 54 -10.98 9.73 11.44
N SER A 55 -10.05 10.45 10.83
CA SER A 55 -9.91 10.47 9.37
C SER A 55 -8.83 9.51 8.91
N VAL A 56 -9.10 8.82 7.80
CA VAL A 56 -8.07 8.02 7.13
C VAL A 56 -7.14 8.98 6.40
N ILE A 57 -5.84 8.91 6.74
CA ILE A 57 -4.82 9.75 6.12
C ILE A 57 -3.85 8.94 5.25
N GLY A 58 -4.00 7.63 5.24
CA GLY A 58 -3.23 6.74 4.39
C GLY A 58 -3.74 5.33 4.46
N PHE A 59 -3.40 4.52 3.46
CA PHE A 59 -3.81 3.13 3.44
C PHE A 59 -2.81 2.28 2.67
N ILE A 60 -2.84 0.97 2.95
CA ILE A 60 -2.06 -0.04 2.26
C ILE A 60 -2.96 -1.24 1.96
N ALA A 61 -2.88 -1.74 0.75
CA ALA A 61 -3.69 -2.86 0.28
C ALA A 61 -2.80 -3.96 -0.27
N GLY A 62 -3.20 -5.21 -0.06
CA GLY A 62 -2.45 -6.33 -0.59
C GLY A 62 -3.25 -7.62 -0.61
N LYS A 63 -2.64 -8.63 -1.23
CA LYS A 63 -3.18 -9.99 -1.32
C LYS A 63 -2.11 -10.99 -0.93
N ARG A 64 -2.53 -12.05 -0.23
CA ARG A 64 -1.64 -13.12 0.20
C ARG A 64 -1.97 -14.42 -0.51
N SER A 65 -0.96 -15.21 -0.80
CA SER A 65 -1.09 -16.56 -1.32
C SER A 65 -0.02 -17.42 -0.67
N GLU A 66 -0.41 -18.26 0.26
CA GLU A 66 0.52 -19.10 1.03
C GLU A 66 1.59 -18.25 1.75
N GLU A 67 2.84 -18.38 1.35
CA GLU A 67 3.97 -17.66 1.94
C GLU A 67 4.28 -16.34 1.25
N ASP A 68 3.54 -16.00 0.20
CA ASP A 68 3.77 -14.82 -0.61
C ASP A 68 2.71 -13.75 -0.37
N CYS A 69 3.11 -12.51 -0.56
CA CYS A 69 2.23 -11.36 -0.47
C CYS A 69 2.56 -10.37 -1.57
N ASP A 70 1.53 -9.86 -2.23
CA ASP A 70 1.65 -8.73 -3.15
C ASP A 70 1.07 -7.49 -2.50
N ILE A 71 1.89 -6.47 -2.31
CA ILE A 71 1.40 -5.15 -1.93
C ILE A 71 0.91 -4.47 -3.20
N ILE A 72 -0.38 -4.19 -3.26
CA ILE A 72 -1.02 -3.62 -4.44
C ILE A 72 -0.82 -2.11 -4.49
N MET A 73 -0.95 -1.44 -3.33
CA MET A 73 -0.74 -0.01 -3.24
C MET A 73 -0.49 0.42 -1.80
N LEU A 74 0.23 1.52 -1.67
CA LEU A 74 0.49 2.23 -0.42
C LEU A 74 0.40 3.73 -0.74
N ILE A 75 -0.59 4.39 -0.19
CA ILE A 75 -0.86 5.80 -0.49
C ILE A 75 -1.08 6.58 0.80
N ILE A 76 -0.42 7.72 0.90
CA ILE A 76 -0.65 8.69 1.97
C ILE A 76 -1.35 9.91 1.35
N ASP A 77 -2.34 10.44 2.05
CA ASP A 77 -3.03 11.66 1.63
C ASP A 77 -1.99 12.75 1.37
N ILE A 78 -2.14 13.44 0.25
CA ILE A 78 -1.20 14.47 -0.20
C ILE A 78 -0.94 15.53 0.89
N LYS A 79 -1.96 15.85 1.70
CA LYS A 79 -1.85 16.83 2.80
C LYS A 79 -0.97 16.34 3.94
N ASN A 80 -0.74 15.05 4.05
CA ASN A 80 -0.04 14.41 5.16
C ASN A 80 1.30 13.81 4.75
N ARG A 81 1.75 14.06 3.52
CA ARG A 81 3.05 13.57 3.05
C ARG A 81 4.20 14.31 3.72
N GLY A 82 5.36 13.66 3.80
CA GLY A 82 6.55 14.24 4.42
C GLY A 82 6.59 14.15 5.94
N GLU A 83 5.64 13.43 6.56
CA GLU A 83 5.55 13.26 8.01
C GLU A 83 5.97 11.86 8.50
N GLY A 84 6.51 11.03 7.61
CA GLY A 84 6.93 9.67 7.96
C GLY A 84 5.80 8.66 8.05
N LEU A 85 4.60 8.98 7.58
CA LEU A 85 3.43 8.12 7.68
C LEU A 85 3.51 6.90 6.77
N GLY A 86 4.11 7.04 5.60
CA GLY A 86 4.34 5.90 4.71
C GLY A 86 5.24 4.86 5.35
N SER A 87 6.29 5.31 6.02
CA SER A 87 7.20 4.45 6.78
C SER A 87 6.48 3.74 7.93
N LEU A 88 5.67 4.47 8.68
CA LEU A 88 4.91 3.93 9.80
C LEU A 88 3.91 2.87 9.32
N LEU A 89 3.15 3.18 8.28
CA LEU A 89 2.15 2.28 7.71
C LEU A 89 2.80 1.01 7.15
N LEU A 90 3.90 1.15 6.43
CA LEU A 90 4.64 0.02 5.88
C LEU A 90 5.23 -0.85 6.99
N SER A 91 5.91 -0.26 7.97
CA SER A 91 6.54 -1.03 9.05
C SER A 91 5.52 -1.82 9.86
N ASN A 92 4.37 -1.22 10.19
CA ASN A 92 3.30 -1.92 10.89
C ASN A 92 2.75 -3.08 10.06
N THR A 93 2.59 -2.88 8.75
CA THR A 93 2.12 -3.93 7.85
C THR A 93 3.13 -5.08 7.77
N LEU A 94 4.41 -4.77 7.67
CA LEU A 94 5.46 -5.80 7.63
C LEU A 94 5.49 -6.65 8.90
N LEU A 95 5.22 -6.06 10.07
CA LEU A 95 5.10 -6.80 11.32
C LEU A 95 3.92 -7.76 11.30
N VAL A 96 2.77 -7.31 10.80
CA VAL A 96 1.59 -8.17 10.66
C VAL A 96 1.88 -9.33 9.72
N LEU A 97 2.49 -9.07 8.58
CA LEU A 97 2.81 -10.10 7.59
C LEU A 97 3.82 -11.10 8.14
N LYS A 98 4.77 -10.65 8.94
CA LYS A 98 5.73 -11.55 9.60
C LYS A 98 5.04 -12.49 10.59
N ASP A 99 4.10 -11.97 11.38
CA ASP A 99 3.30 -12.77 12.30
C ASP A 99 2.44 -13.79 11.56
N MET A 100 2.04 -13.48 10.34
CA MET A 100 1.29 -14.39 9.47
C MET A 100 2.20 -15.38 8.72
N ARG A 101 3.50 -15.34 8.96
CA ARG A 101 4.51 -16.22 8.34
C ARG A 101 4.64 -16.03 6.83
N VAL A 102 4.40 -14.82 6.36
CA VAL A 102 4.68 -14.44 4.98
C VAL A 102 6.20 -14.35 4.81
N LYS A 103 6.73 -15.02 3.81
CA LYS A 103 8.17 -15.04 3.53
C LYS A 103 8.59 -14.06 2.45
N ASN A 104 7.81 -13.96 1.39
CA ASN A 104 8.14 -13.11 0.25
C ASN A 104 7.10 -12.03 0.07
N ILE A 105 7.55 -10.79 -0.04
CA ILE A 105 6.67 -9.65 -0.25
C ILE A 105 7.11 -8.96 -1.53
N TYR A 106 6.16 -8.80 -2.46
CA TYR A 106 6.38 -8.20 -3.76
C TYR A 106 5.60 -6.90 -3.89
N LEU A 107 6.12 -5.98 -4.67
CA LEU A 107 5.39 -4.78 -5.05
C LEU A 107 5.94 -4.23 -6.37
N GLU A 108 5.13 -3.42 -7.02
CA GLU A 108 5.54 -2.68 -8.22
C GLU A 108 5.41 -1.20 -7.93
N VAL A 109 6.35 -0.41 -8.44
CA VAL A 109 6.36 1.03 -8.27
C VAL A 109 6.80 1.70 -9.56
N ALA A 110 6.20 2.84 -9.89
CA ALA A 110 6.61 3.60 -11.08
C ALA A 110 8.07 4.03 -10.92
N VAL A 111 8.83 3.89 -11.99
CA VAL A 111 10.28 4.16 -12.00
C VAL A 111 10.61 5.60 -11.61
N ASN A 112 9.68 6.53 -11.79
CA ASN A 112 9.86 7.94 -11.43
C ASN A 112 9.34 8.30 -10.04
N ASN A 113 8.83 7.33 -9.28
CA ASN A 113 8.36 7.56 -7.92
C ASN A 113 9.52 7.38 -6.93
N SER A 114 10.40 8.38 -6.88
CA SER A 114 11.64 8.31 -6.09
C SER A 114 11.39 8.22 -4.59
N SER A 115 10.36 8.87 -4.07
CA SER A 115 10.05 8.81 -2.64
C SER A 115 9.59 7.42 -2.21
N ALA A 116 8.76 6.76 -3.02
CA ALA A 116 8.32 5.39 -2.74
C ALA A 116 9.48 4.41 -2.86
N ILE A 117 10.31 4.55 -3.89
CA ILE A 117 11.50 3.71 -4.09
C ILE A 117 12.42 3.81 -2.88
N SER A 118 12.72 5.02 -2.40
CA SER A 118 13.55 5.22 -1.22
C SER A 118 12.96 4.55 0.02
N LEU A 119 11.64 4.66 0.18
CA LEU A 119 10.94 4.02 1.29
C LEU A 119 11.10 2.49 1.25
N TYR A 120 10.83 1.88 0.10
CA TYR A 120 10.90 0.42 -0.03
C TYR A 120 12.32 -0.10 0.14
N GLU A 121 13.30 0.56 -0.46
CA GLU A 121 14.71 0.16 -0.32
C GLU A 121 15.18 0.26 1.13
N LYS A 122 14.73 1.27 1.87
CA LYS A 122 15.02 1.42 3.29
C LYS A 122 14.57 0.21 4.11
N TYR A 123 13.45 -0.42 3.73
CA TYR A 123 12.91 -1.57 4.44
C TYR A 123 13.39 -2.92 3.90
N GLY A 124 14.37 -2.91 3.01
CA GLY A 124 15.00 -4.14 2.53
C GLY A 124 14.42 -4.72 1.24
N PHE A 125 13.53 -3.99 0.58
CA PHE A 125 13.07 -4.37 -0.75
C PHE A 125 14.19 -4.21 -1.77
N LYS A 126 14.36 -5.21 -2.62
CA LYS A 126 15.39 -5.21 -3.67
C LYS A 126 14.74 -5.33 -5.04
N LYS A 127 15.27 -4.57 -5.98
CA LYS A 127 14.82 -4.62 -7.37
C LYS A 127 15.11 -5.98 -7.97
N ILE A 128 14.09 -6.60 -8.57
CA ILE A 128 14.24 -7.89 -9.25
C ILE A 128 13.92 -7.82 -10.74
N ASN A 129 13.17 -6.84 -11.19
CA ASN A 129 12.82 -6.70 -12.60
C ASN A 129 12.29 -5.31 -12.92
N ILE A 130 12.11 -5.03 -14.22
CA ILE A 130 11.45 -3.83 -14.73
C ILE A 130 10.36 -4.27 -15.70
N ARG A 131 9.14 -3.74 -15.52
CA ARG A 131 8.07 -3.87 -16.50
C ARG A 131 8.02 -2.62 -17.36
N LYS A 132 8.34 -2.76 -18.64
CA LYS A 132 8.33 -1.66 -19.57
C LYS A 132 6.90 -1.18 -19.83
N SER A 133 6.71 0.14 -19.86
CA SER A 133 5.45 0.79 -20.25
C SER A 133 4.23 0.26 -19.47
N TYR A 134 4.36 0.05 -18.17
CA TYR A 134 3.33 -0.56 -17.35
C TYR A 134 2.24 0.41 -16.92
N TYR A 135 2.65 1.63 -16.51
CA TYR A 135 1.70 2.66 -16.09
C TYR A 135 1.47 3.65 -17.22
N LYS A 136 0.21 4.07 -17.38
CA LYS A 136 -0.15 5.14 -18.30
C LYS A 136 -0.54 6.38 -17.51
N PHE A 137 0.22 7.46 -17.71
CA PHE A 137 -0.08 8.75 -17.07
C PHE A 137 -0.15 9.81 -18.15
N ASN A 138 -1.35 10.42 -18.32
CA ASN A 138 -1.65 11.28 -19.46
C ASN A 138 -1.44 10.48 -20.76
N LYS A 139 -0.58 10.92 -21.65
CA LYS A 139 -0.27 10.19 -22.90
C LYS A 139 1.09 9.50 -22.84
N THR A 140 1.70 9.45 -21.65
CA THR A 140 3.05 8.90 -21.48
C THR A 140 2.97 7.55 -20.75
N MET A 141 3.71 6.58 -21.27
CA MET A 141 3.86 5.28 -20.62
C MET A 141 5.09 5.31 -19.70
N ILE A 142 4.92 4.78 -18.49
CA ILE A 142 5.96 4.79 -17.46
C ILE A 142 6.26 3.36 -17.06
N ASP A 143 7.56 3.03 -16.99
CA ASP A 143 8.00 1.71 -16.54
C ASP A 143 7.73 1.50 -15.06
N ALA A 144 7.52 0.26 -14.67
CA ALA A 144 7.41 -0.15 -13.28
C ALA A 144 8.65 -0.92 -12.86
N VAL A 145 9.10 -0.68 -11.65
CA VAL A 145 10.16 -1.49 -11.02
C VAL A 145 9.49 -2.51 -10.11
N LEU A 146 9.86 -3.77 -10.29
CA LEU A 146 9.38 -4.86 -9.44
C LEU A 146 10.38 -5.08 -8.30
N TYR A 147 9.88 -5.04 -7.08
CA TYR A 147 10.67 -5.21 -5.86
C TYR A 147 10.24 -6.45 -5.09
N ARG A 148 11.17 -7.03 -4.37
CA ARG A 148 10.92 -8.15 -3.47
C ARG A 148 11.65 -7.96 -2.16
N MET A 149 10.98 -8.30 -1.07
CA MET A 149 11.60 -8.40 0.25
C MET A 149 11.39 -9.81 0.78
N VAL A 150 12.41 -10.36 1.41
CA VAL A 150 12.34 -11.68 2.04
C VAL A 150 12.34 -11.48 3.55
N ASN A 151 11.28 -11.94 4.20
CA ASN A 151 11.21 -11.99 5.67
C ASN A 151 12.04 -13.18 6.15
N SER A 152 12.93 -12.92 7.06
CA SER A 152 13.74 -13.96 7.66
C SER A 152 13.22 -14.35 9.05
#